data_9778783a859af3a9a17304f004d44a3e
#
_entry.id   9778783a859af3a9a17304f004d44a3e
#
_cell.length_a   1.000
_cell.length_b   1.000
_cell.length_c   1.000
_cell.angle_alpha   90.00
_cell.angle_beta   90.00
_cell.angle_gamma   90.00
#
_symmetry.space_group_name_H-M   'P 1'
#
loop_
_entity.id
_entity.type
_entity.pdbx_description
1 polymer ?
#
loop_
_entity_poly.entity_id
_entity_poly.type
_entity_poly.pdbx_seq_one_letter_code
_entity_poly.pdbx_strand_id
1 'polypeptide(L)'
;MNASAASSEKPATRPPLKALDAALAELLGRAEPLAGSDTVFTFDADGRVLAEDVVSALQVPPDDNSAMDGYAVRSTEMADEGVVLRVSQRIAAGSSGSALEPGTVARIFTGAPIPAGADAVVMQEDCVPLPDREGHVSVRQLPRPGQWIRRAGEDVTRGATVLSKGERLTPAGLGLAASIGMDRLQVARRPRVALFSTGDELVMPGEVAPAQMRPGAIYNSNRFFLRALLLRLGCEVSDLGIVPDKRDATLDALRSASQAHDLILTSGGVSVGEEDHIKPAVQQLGSLDLWQIAMKPGKPFAYGRVGAAHFMGLPGNPVSSFLTFLLLVQPFLLRLQGVIDVAPKSIAATAHFTWPRADKRREFLRVRRNAAGGLDLFPNQSSGVLTSAVWGDGVVDNPSGQTIAHGDTVRFIAFSQWLA
;
A
#
# COMPACT_ATOMS: atom_id res chain seq x y z
N MET A 1 61.85 -21.26 -36.49
CA MET A 1 61.42 -20.05 -35.73
C MET A 1 60.00 -19.75 -36.14
N ASN A 2 59.04 -20.21 -35.33
CA ASN A 2 57.62 -19.90 -35.51
C ASN A 2 57.19 -19.15 -34.27
N ALA A 3 56.99 -17.86 -34.40
CA ALA A 3 56.41 -17.01 -33.37
C ALA A 3 54.90 -17.17 -33.39
N SER A 4 54.33 -17.81 -32.35
CA SER A 4 52.90 -17.86 -32.08
C SER A 4 52.44 -16.49 -31.65
N ALA A 5 51.58 -15.86 -32.45
CA ALA A 5 50.90 -14.62 -32.08
C ALA A 5 49.77 -14.94 -31.08
N ALA A 6 49.99 -14.58 -29.82
CA ALA A 6 48.95 -14.58 -28.79
C ALA A 6 47.96 -13.47 -29.14
N SER A 7 46.74 -13.84 -29.53
CA SER A 7 45.62 -12.92 -29.68
C SER A 7 45.19 -12.41 -28.29
N SER A 8 45.44 -11.15 -28.01
CA SER A 8 44.90 -10.47 -26.82
C SER A 8 43.40 -10.27 -27.03
N GLU A 9 42.58 -11.14 -26.46
CA GLU A 9 41.15 -10.86 -26.30
C GLU A 9 40.98 -9.61 -25.42
N LYS A 10 40.38 -8.57 -26.00
CA LYS A 10 39.97 -7.38 -25.25
C LYS A 10 38.98 -7.81 -24.16
N PRO A 11 39.19 -7.38 -22.90
CA PRO A 11 38.23 -7.72 -21.85
C PRO A 11 36.84 -7.21 -22.25
N ALA A 12 35.85 -8.10 -22.22
CA ALA A 12 34.47 -7.78 -22.52
C ALA A 12 34.02 -6.56 -21.69
N THR A 13 33.62 -5.50 -22.37
CA THR A 13 33.14 -4.28 -21.71
C THR A 13 31.88 -4.64 -20.91
N ARG A 14 31.94 -4.41 -19.58
CA ARG A 14 30.76 -4.64 -18.70
C ARG A 14 29.58 -3.80 -19.21
N PRO A 15 28.36 -4.39 -19.32
CA PRO A 15 27.20 -3.64 -19.75
C PRO A 15 26.99 -2.40 -18.87
N PRO A 16 26.52 -1.29 -19.43
CA PRO A 16 26.29 -0.06 -18.69
C PRO A 16 25.21 -0.29 -17.62
N LEU A 17 25.33 0.44 -16.50
CA LEU A 17 24.30 0.40 -15.45
C LEU A 17 23.00 1.01 -15.99
N LYS A 18 21.88 0.31 -15.77
CA LYS A 18 20.54 0.80 -16.11
C LYS A 18 20.01 1.69 -15.00
N ALA A 19 19.52 2.88 -15.31
CA ALA A 19 18.88 3.74 -14.32
C ALA A 19 17.67 3.05 -13.68
N LEU A 20 17.48 3.22 -12.38
CA LEU A 20 16.38 2.55 -11.63
C LEU A 20 15.02 2.88 -12.23
N ASP A 21 14.75 4.17 -12.53
CA ASP A 21 13.46 4.59 -13.07
C ASP A 21 13.21 4.01 -14.47
N ALA A 22 14.26 3.89 -15.30
CA ALA A 22 14.16 3.23 -16.61
C ALA A 22 13.92 1.71 -16.47
N ALA A 23 14.56 1.06 -15.50
CA ALA A 23 14.34 -0.35 -15.21
C ALA A 23 12.90 -0.60 -14.72
N LEU A 24 12.41 0.24 -13.80
CA LEU A 24 11.05 0.15 -13.29
C LEU A 24 10.02 0.41 -14.40
N ALA A 25 10.20 1.44 -15.21
CA ALA A 25 9.28 1.73 -16.33
C ALA A 25 9.19 0.57 -17.34
N GLU A 26 10.33 -0.02 -17.70
CA GLU A 26 10.36 -1.20 -18.58
C GLU A 26 9.68 -2.41 -17.94
N LEU A 27 9.93 -2.64 -16.64
CA LEU A 27 9.33 -3.73 -15.89
C LEU A 27 7.80 -3.58 -15.81
N LEU A 28 7.31 -2.38 -15.49
CA LEU A 28 5.89 -2.08 -15.44
C LEU A 28 5.21 -2.16 -16.82
N GLY A 29 5.92 -1.84 -17.90
CA GLY A 29 5.44 -2.05 -19.27
C GLY A 29 5.23 -3.52 -19.66
N ARG A 30 5.81 -4.45 -18.88
CA ARG A 30 5.64 -5.90 -19.05
C ARG A 30 4.62 -6.51 -18.08
N ALA A 31 4.08 -5.70 -17.16
CA ALA A 31 3.09 -6.11 -16.15
C ALA A 31 1.67 -5.84 -16.67
N GLU A 32 1.09 -6.83 -17.31
CA GLU A 32 -0.34 -6.78 -17.67
C GLU A 32 -1.18 -7.22 -16.47
N PRO A 33 -2.29 -6.51 -16.17
CA PRO A 33 -3.21 -6.95 -15.12
C PRO A 33 -3.68 -8.38 -15.34
N LEU A 34 -3.69 -9.16 -14.28
CA LEU A 34 -4.10 -10.55 -14.33
C LEU A 34 -5.58 -10.66 -14.70
N ALA A 35 -5.90 -11.59 -15.59
CA ALA A 35 -7.29 -11.86 -15.96
C ALA A 35 -8.05 -12.51 -14.79
N GLY A 36 -9.35 -12.15 -14.67
CA GLY A 36 -10.26 -12.67 -13.65
C GLY A 36 -10.37 -11.80 -12.42
N SER A 37 -11.50 -11.95 -11.75
CA SER A 37 -11.84 -11.28 -10.49
C SER A 37 -12.46 -12.28 -9.53
N ASP A 38 -12.35 -11.99 -8.24
CA ASP A 38 -12.99 -12.70 -7.16
C ASP A 38 -14.14 -11.84 -6.60
N THR A 39 -15.25 -12.46 -6.25
CA THR A 39 -16.29 -11.82 -5.46
C THR A 39 -16.04 -12.13 -3.99
N VAL A 40 -15.76 -11.12 -3.20
CA VAL A 40 -15.46 -11.27 -1.76
C VAL A 40 -16.47 -10.48 -0.93
N PHE A 41 -16.68 -10.87 0.32
CA PHE A 41 -17.44 -10.04 1.25
C PHE A 41 -16.67 -8.73 1.52
N THR A 42 -17.40 -7.62 1.57
CA THR A 42 -16.82 -6.31 1.92
C THR A 42 -16.07 -6.38 3.24
N PHE A 43 -16.59 -7.16 4.19
CA PHE A 43 -15.98 -7.38 5.50
C PHE A 43 -14.57 -8.01 5.44
N ASP A 44 -14.28 -8.81 4.41
CA ASP A 44 -13.00 -9.55 4.23
C ASP A 44 -12.12 -8.94 3.12
N ALA A 45 -12.49 -7.77 2.61
CA ALA A 45 -11.85 -7.20 1.42
C ALA A 45 -10.65 -6.26 1.73
N ASP A 46 -10.24 -6.12 2.98
CA ASP A 46 -9.10 -5.25 3.34
C ASP A 46 -7.83 -5.61 2.56
N GLY A 47 -7.16 -4.60 2.01
CA GLY A 47 -5.95 -4.75 1.23
C GLY A 47 -6.12 -5.40 -0.16
N ARG A 48 -7.35 -5.81 -0.56
CA ARG A 48 -7.64 -6.28 -1.93
C ARG A 48 -7.70 -5.09 -2.89
N VAL A 49 -7.54 -5.35 -4.18
CA VAL A 49 -7.60 -4.33 -5.24
C VAL A 49 -8.92 -4.46 -5.98
N LEU A 50 -9.63 -3.36 -6.18
CA LEU A 50 -10.92 -3.35 -6.90
C LEU A 50 -10.74 -3.70 -8.38
N ALA A 51 -11.58 -4.61 -8.87
CA ALA A 51 -11.62 -5.03 -10.28
C ALA A 51 -12.56 -4.16 -11.13
N GLU A 52 -13.45 -3.40 -10.49
CA GLU A 52 -14.40 -2.47 -11.10
C GLU A 52 -14.67 -1.28 -10.20
N ASP A 53 -15.30 -0.24 -10.75
CA ASP A 53 -15.72 0.92 -9.99
C ASP A 53 -16.89 0.58 -9.06
N VAL A 54 -16.88 1.10 -7.86
CA VAL A 54 -18.00 1.01 -6.91
C VAL A 54 -18.85 2.26 -7.05
N VAL A 55 -20.04 2.10 -7.62
CA VAL A 55 -20.99 3.19 -7.89
C VAL A 55 -22.13 3.13 -6.89
N SER A 56 -22.44 4.24 -6.22
CA SER A 56 -23.51 4.29 -5.23
C SER A 56 -24.90 4.30 -5.89
N ALA A 57 -25.75 3.34 -5.48
CA ALA A 57 -27.16 3.30 -5.86
C ALA A 57 -28.05 4.25 -5.02
N LEU A 58 -27.51 4.81 -3.95
CA LEU A 58 -28.21 5.71 -3.02
C LEU A 58 -27.34 6.92 -2.68
N GLN A 59 -27.92 7.86 -1.98
CA GLN A 59 -27.19 9.02 -1.42
C GLN A 59 -26.97 8.84 0.09
N VAL A 60 -25.92 9.44 0.62
CA VAL A 60 -25.57 9.43 2.04
C VAL A 60 -25.38 10.87 2.52
N PRO A 61 -26.12 11.32 3.54
CA PRO A 61 -27.30 10.64 4.13
C PRO A 61 -28.48 10.57 3.13
N PRO A 62 -29.45 9.68 3.35
CA PRO A 62 -30.58 9.50 2.42
C PRO A 62 -31.52 10.72 2.39
N ASP A 63 -31.71 11.38 3.51
CA ASP A 63 -32.57 12.54 3.70
C ASP A 63 -31.84 13.62 4.49
N ASP A 64 -32.34 14.87 4.38
CA ASP A 64 -31.90 15.96 5.26
C ASP A 64 -32.11 15.54 6.72
N ASN A 65 -31.09 15.64 7.55
CA ASN A 65 -31.15 15.21 8.95
C ASN A 65 -30.47 16.20 9.91
N SER A 66 -30.80 16.06 11.19
CA SER A 66 -30.28 16.93 12.21
C SER A 66 -28.79 16.65 12.47
N ALA A 67 -27.97 17.67 12.46
CA ALA A 67 -26.57 17.63 12.87
C ALA A 67 -26.41 17.62 14.40
N MET A 68 -27.44 18.04 15.16
CA MET A 68 -27.40 18.25 16.62
C MET A 68 -28.65 17.68 17.30
N ASP A 69 -28.53 17.44 18.59
CA ASP A 69 -29.68 17.22 19.46
C ASP A 69 -30.32 18.58 19.76
N GLY A 70 -31.61 18.70 19.53
CA GLY A 70 -32.27 20.00 19.66
C GLY A 70 -33.75 19.99 19.29
N TYR A 71 -34.17 21.04 18.64
CA TYR A 71 -35.54 21.24 18.21
C TYR A 71 -35.55 21.67 16.73
N ALA A 72 -36.23 20.93 15.89
CA ALA A 72 -36.49 21.30 14.51
C ALA A 72 -37.60 22.38 14.53
N VAL A 73 -37.34 23.46 13.78
CA VAL A 73 -38.15 24.68 13.80
C VAL A 73 -38.40 25.18 12.37
N ARG A 74 -39.41 26.04 12.22
CA ARG A 74 -39.59 26.88 11.04
C ARG A 74 -39.00 28.26 11.37
N SER A 75 -37.89 28.62 10.76
CA SER A 75 -37.13 29.83 11.08
C SER A 75 -37.98 31.12 10.91
N THR A 76 -38.90 31.15 9.96
CA THR A 76 -39.81 32.29 9.75
C THR A 76 -40.86 32.47 10.89
N GLU A 77 -41.07 31.54 11.75
CA GLU A 77 -42.00 31.64 12.90
C GLU A 77 -41.23 32.09 14.18
N MET A 78 -39.91 32.22 14.09
CA MET A 78 -39.06 32.72 15.19
C MET A 78 -39.00 34.24 15.15
N ALA A 79 -40.02 34.92 15.71
CA ALA A 79 -40.11 36.40 15.63
C ALA A 79 -39.07 37.08 16.54
N ASP A 80 -38.83 36.55 17.74
CA ASP A 80 -37.93 37.12 18.75
C ASP A 80 -37.19 36.01 19.54
N GLU A 81 -36.06 36.37 20.14
CA GLU A 81 -35.38 35.54 21.13
C GLU A 81 -36.29 35.31 22.35
N GLY A 82 -36.32 34.06 22.83
CA GLY A 82 -37.17 33.69 23.97
C GLY A 82 -38.60 33.30 23.60
N VAL A 83 -38.92 33.19 22.27
CA VAL A 83 -40.24 32.72 21.83
C VAL A 83 -40.56 31.36 22.46
N VAL A 84 -41.79 31.21 22.95
CA VAL A 84 -42.28 29.97 23.59
C VAL A 84 -43.16 29.22 22.64
N LEU A 85 -42.77 27.98 22.32
CA LEU A 85 -43.47 27.12 21.36
C LEU A 85 -43.79 25.76 21.99
N ARG A 86 -44.89 25.16 21.52
CA ARG A 86 -45.28 23.79 21.92
C ARG A 86 -44.42 22.76 21.18
N VAL A 87 -43.96 21.75 21.88
CA VAL A 87 -43.31 20.57 21.31
C VAL A 87 -44.41 19.62 20.80
N SER A 88 -44.57 19.55 19.48
CA SER A 88 -45.64 18.73 18.85
C SER A 88 -45.32 17.26 18.70
N GLN A 89 -44.02 16.95 18.59
CA GLN A 89 -43.54 15.59 18.39
C GLN A 89 -42.09 15.43 18.83
N ARG A 90 -41.67 14.15 18.95
CA ARG A 90 -40.30 13.73 19.24
C ARG A 90 -39.82 12.78 18.13
N ILE A 91 -38.71 13.14 17.47
CA ILE A 91 -38.16 12.39 16.33
C ILE A 91 -36.76 11.86 16.71
N ALA A 92 -36.66 10.58 16.92
CA ALA A 92 -35.39 9.90 17.19
C ALA A 92 -34.72 9.46 15.89
N ALA A 93 -33.40 9.22 15.91
CA ALA A 93 -32.71 8.59 14.80
C ALA A 93 -33.36 7.24 14.45
N GLY A 94 -33.55 6.97 13.15
CA GLY A 94 -34.23 5.76 12.66
C GLY A 94 -35.76 5.84 12.70
N SER A 95 -36.36 6.98 13.08
CA SER A 95 -37.80 7.25 12.97
C SER A 95 -38.06 8.48 12.12
N SER A 96 -39.19 8.53 11.44
CA SER A 96 -39.63 9.70 10.69
C SER A 96 -40.72 10.45 11.48
N GLY A 97 -40.65 11.80 11.44
CA GLY A 97 -41.69 12.65 12.00
C GLY A 97 -42.81 12.94 10.98
N SER A 98 -43.97 13.38 11.50
CA SER A 98 -44.98 14.02 10.67
C SER A 98 -44.60 15.47 10.30
N ALA A 99 -45.30 16.09 9.34
CA ALA A 99 -45.09 17.50 9.03
C ALA A 99 -45.20 18.37 10.27
N LEU A 100 -44.29 19.37 10.43
CA LEU A 100 -44.28 20.26 11.54
C LEU A 100 -45.51 21.16 11.51
N GLU A 101 -46.36 21.12 12.56
CA GLU A 101 -47.52 21.96 12.68
C GLU A 101 -47.09 23.44 12.81
N PRO A 102 -47.82 24.40 12.23
CA PRO A 102 -47.55 25.84 12.44
C PRO A 102 -47.55 26.22 13.92
N GLY A 103 -46.64 27.08 14.34
CA GLY A 103 -46.49 27.52 15.72
C GLY A 103 -45.98 26.47 16.72
N THR A 104 -45.34 25.38 16.20
CA THR A 104 -44.79 24.33 17.05
C THR A 104 -43.33 24.03 16.67
N VAL A 105 -42.66 23.25 17.53
CA VAL A 105 -41.34 22.69 17.33
C VAL A 105 -41.37 21.17 17.47
N ALA A 106 -40.43 20.50 16.82
CA ALA A 106 -40.23 19.06 17.01
C ALA A 106 -38.94 18.80 17.80
N ARG A 107 -39.01 18.09 18.93
CA ARG A 107 -37.82 17.57 19.59
C ARG A 107 -37.13 16.58 18.66
N ILE A 108 -35.87 16.87 18.29
CA ILE A 108 -35.12 16.07 17.30
C ILE A 108 -33.75 15.68 17.87
N PHE A 109 -33.23 14.55 17.41
CA PHE A 109 -31.93 14.03 17.79
C PHE A 109 -31.00 13.95 16.59
N THR A 110 -29.71 13.98 16.84
CA THR A 110 -28.67 13.86 15.81
C THR A 110 -28.91 12.66 14.91
N GLY A 111 -28.90 12.87 13.59
CA GLY A 111 -29.16 11.86 12.58
C GLY A 111 -30.64 11.57 12.31
N ALA A 112 -31.59 12.18 13.07
CA ALA A 112 -33.01 12.05 12.78
C ALA A 112 -33.38 12.91 11.55
N PRO A 113 -34.28 12.43 10.65
CA PRO A 113 -34.69 13.18 9.48
C PRO A 113 -35.46 14.45 9.88
N ILE A 114 -35.21 15.53 9.14
CA ILE A 114 -35.90 16.81 9.34
C ILE A 114 -37.37 16.66 8.91
N PRO A 115 -38.34 16.98 9.77
CA PRO A 115 -39.73 16.88 9.41
C PRO A 115 -40.10 17.94 8.35
N ALA A 116 -40.99 17.58 7.42
CA ALA A 116 -41.50 18.51 6.44
C ALA A 116 -42.03 19.79 7.10
N GLY A 117 -41.66 20.96 6.56
CA GLY A 117 -42.04 22.25 7.11
C GLY A 117 -41.06 22.84 8.14
N ALA A 118 -40.09 22.07 8.64
CA ALA A 118 -38.95 22.62 9.35
C ALA A 118 -37.84 22.98 8.37
N ASP A 119 -37.08 24.06 8.65
CA ASP A 119 -35.97 24.53 7.82
C ASP A 119 -34.70 24.81 8.61
N ALA A 120 -34.72 24.62 9.95
CA ALA A 120 -33.57 24.76 10.83
C ALA A 120 -33.70 23.89 12.08
N VAL A 121 -32.56 23.68 12.75
CA VAL A 121 -32.50 23.05 14.06
C VAL A 121 -31.87 24.05 15.04
N VAL A 122 -32.45 24.19 16.26
CA VAL A 122 -31.85 24.90 17.36
C VAL A 122 -31.33 23.89 18.36
N MET A 123 -30.07 24.04 18.80
CA MET A 123 -29.46 23.13 19.78
C MET A 123 -30.23 23.13 21.10
N GLN A 124 -30.28 22.01 21.76
CA GLN A 124 -30.97 21.87 23.04
C GLN A 124 -30.40 22.80 24.11
N GLU A 125 -29.13 23.17 24.04
CA GLU A 125 -28.45 24.11 24.95
C GLU A 125 -28.98 25.54 24.80
N ASP A 126 -29.50 25.87 23.62
CA ASP A 126 -30.11 27.18 23.33
C ASP A 126 -31.62 27.17 23.54
N CYS A 127 -32.17 26.12 24.14
CA CYS A 127 -33.58 25.93 24.42
C CYS A 127 -33.83 25.64 25.92
N VAL A 128 -34.88 26.24 26.48
CA VAL A 128 -35.24 26.00 27.89
C VAL A 128 -36.65 25.42 27.96
N PRO A 129 -36.83 24.17 28.41
CA PRO A 129 -38.13 23.63 28.78
C PRO A 129 -38.80 24.48 29.85
N LEU A 130 -40.09 24.69 29.76
CA LEU A 130 -40.84 25.50 30.73
C LEU A 130 -41.46 24.58 31.78
N PRO A 131 -41.04 24.64 33.06
CA PRO A 131 -41.60 23.78 34.13
C PRO A 131 -43.10 23.99 34.34
N ASP A 132 -43.55 25.25 34.19
CA ASP A 132 -44.93 25.66 34.41
C ASP A 132 -45.84 25.45 33.20
N ARG A 133 -45.28 25.02 32.08
CA ARG A 133 -45.98 24.74 30.80
C ARG A 133 -45.46 23.46 30.20
N GLU A 134 -45.94 22.33 30.70
CA GLU A 134 -45.54 21.03 30.19
C GLU A 134 -45.67 20.94 28.65
N GLY A 135 -44.68 20.40 27.98
CA GLY A 135 -44.64 20.28 26.53
C GLY A 135 -44.31 21.58 25.79
N HIS A 136 -43.83 22.61 26.46
CA HIS A 136 -43.39 23.87 25.83
C HIS A 136 -41.91 24.13 26.08
N VAL A 137 -41.29 24.82 25.11
CA VAL A 137 -39.88 25.21 25.17
C VAL A 137 -39.72 26.69 24.75
N SER A 138 -38.84 27.39 25.45
CA SER A 138 -38.40 28.73 25.04
C SER A 138 -37.13 28.62 24.23
N VAL A 139 -37.14 29.18 23.01
CA VAL A 139 -35.99 29.19 22.07
C VAL A 139 -35.24 30.50 22.27
N ARG A 140 -33.98 30.43 22.70
CA ARG A 140 -33.16 31.59 23.09
C ARG A 140 -32.35 32.18 21.93
N GLN A 141 -32.14 31.42 20.86
CA GLN A 141 -31.34 31.84 19.70
C GLN A 141 -32.19 31.75 18.44
N LEU A 142 -32.22 32.82 17.63
CA LEU A 142 -32.86 32.79 16.31
C LEU A 142 -32.04 32.00 15.32
N PRO A 143 -32.58 30.91 14.77
CA PRO A 143 -31.87 30.10 13.81
C PRO A 143 -31.90 30.71 12.39
N ARG A 144 -30.85 30.47 11.62
CA ARG A 144 -30.85 30.76 10.20
C ARG A 144 -31.42 29.56 9.43
N PRO A 145 -32.09 29.76 8.28
CA PRO A 145 -32.49 28.67 7.43
C PRO A 145 -31.30 27.75 7.07
N GLY A 146 -31.49 26.45 7.20
CA GLY A 146 -30.46 25.43 6.99
C GLY A 146 -29.51 25.20 8.17
N GLN A 147 -29.64 25.96 9.25
CA GLN A 147 -28.74 25.81 10.40
C GLN A 147 -28.90 24.42 11.03
N TRP A 148 -27.76 23.77 11.29
CA TRP A 148 -27.65 22.41 11.87
C TRP A 148 -28.44 21.33 11.12
N ILE A 149 -28.60 21.49 9.81
CA ILE A 149 -29.14 20.46 8.91
C ILE A 149 -28.02 19.93 8.03
N ARG A 150 -27.76 18.62 8.09
CA ARG A 150 -26.96 17.90 7.10
C ARG A 150 -27.85 17.59 5.90
N ARG A 151 -27.37 17.94 4.71
CA ARG A 151 -28.18 17.77 3.50
C ARG A 151 -28.11 16.33 2.98
N ALA A 152 -29.21 15.88 2.42
CA ALA A 152 -29.26 14.62 1.68
C ALA A 152 -28.14 14.58 0.62
N GLY A 153 -27.35 13.53 0.63
CA GLY A 153 -26.26 13.33 -0.33
C GLY A 153 -25.03 14.20 -0.14
N GLU A 154 -24.85 14.86 1.03
CA GLU A 154 -23.67 15.72 1.27
C GLU A 154 -22.34 14.93 1.29
N ASP A 155 -22.36 13.64 1.63
CA ASP A 155 -21.20 12.76 1.62
C ASP A 155 -21.13 11.97 0.30
N VAL A 156 -22.22 11.29 -0.06
CA VAL A 156 -22.31 10.51 -1.30
C VAL A 156 -23.58 10.83 -2.06
N THR A 157 -23.44 11.25 -3.31
CA THR A 157 -24.60 11.43 -4.22
C THR A 157 -24.90 10.13 -4.96
N ARG A 158 -26.18 9.89 -5.25
CA ARG A 158 -26.59 8.74 -6.06
C ARG A 158 -25.94 8.78 -7.45
N GLY A 159 -25.37 7.66 -7.90
CA GLY A 159 -24.66 7.54 -9.17
C GLY A 159 -23.19 7.97 -9.12
N ALA A 160 -22.69 8.45 -7.97
CA ALA A 160 -21.28 8.77 -7.84
C ALA A 160 -20.43 7.48 -7.75
N THR A 161 -19.26 7.48 -8.43
CA THR A 161 -18.22 6.51 -8.19
C THR A 161 -17.53 6.88 -6.88
N VAL A 162 -17.65 6.00 -5.86
CA VAL A 162 -17.11 6.24 -4.52
C VAL A 162 -15.74 5.62 -4.31
N LEU A 163 -15.46 4.52 -5.02
CA LEU A 163 -14.15 3.87 -5.05
C LEU A 163 -13.88 3.43 -6.49
N SER A 164 -12.66 3.60 -6.96
CA SER A 164 -12.30 3.37 -8.36
C SER A 164 -11.65 2.00 -8.58
N LYS A 165 -11.86 1.43 -9.75
CA LYS A 165 -11.11 0.28 -10.24
C LYS A 165 -9.61 0.49 -10.10
N GLY A 166 -8.90 -0.52 -9.61
CA GLY A 166 -7.46 -0.46 -9.39
C GLY A 166 -7.07 0.20 -8.06
N GLU A 167 -8.04 0.66 -7.26
CA GLU A 167 -7.80 1.16 -5.92
C GLU A 167 -7.60 -0.01 -4.94
N ARG A 168 -6.57 0.10 -4.09
CA ARG A 168 -6.35 -0.86 -3.01
C ARG A 168 -7.21 -0.47 -1.83
N LEU A 169 -8.09 -1.38 -1.40
CA LEU A 169 -9.05 -1.17 -0.33
C LEU A 169 -8.34 -0.94 1.01
N THR A 170 -8.81 0.06 1.71
CA THR A 170 -8.38 0.45 3.05
C THR A 170 -9.55 0.30 4.03
N PRO A 171 -9.33 0.29 5.35
CA PRO A 171 -10.41 0.28 6.33
C PRO A 171 -11.45 1.38 6.10
N ALA A 172 -11.03 2.59 5.68
CA ALA A 172 -11.96 3.68 5.34
C ALA A 172 -12.78 3.35 4.07
N GLY A 173 -12.13 2.78 3.04
CA GLY A 173 -12.80 2.36 1.81
C GLY A 173 -13.85 1.26 2.07
N LEU A 174 -13.56 0.30 2.97
CA LEU A 174 -14.53 -0.71 3.39
C LEU A 174 -15.74 -0.08 4.09
N GLY A 175 -15.49 0.88 5.00
CA GLY A 175 -16.57 1.64 5.66
C GLY A 175 -17.43 2.40 4.65
N LEU A 176 -16.82 3.03 3.66
CA LEU A 176 -17.52 3.76 2.60
C LEU A 176 -18.37 2.81 1.73
N ALA A 177 -17.81 1.67 1.29
CA ALA A 177 -18.56 0.66 0.54
C ALA A 177 -19.75 0.13 1.36
N ALA A 178 -19.55 -0.14 2.65
CA ALA A 178 -20.61 -0.58 3.54
C ALA A 178 -21.71 0.48 3.75
N SER A 179 -21.33 1.79 3.82
CA SER A 179 -22.28 2.90 4.01
C SER A 179 -23.28 3.05 2.85
N ILE A 180 -22.90 2.57 1.66
CA ILE A 180 -23.78 2.54 0.47
C ILE A 180 -24.42 1.17 0.24
N GLY A 181 -24.35 0.26 1.21
CA GLY A 181 -25.05 -1.04 1.20
C GLY A 181 -24.32 -2.15 0.44
N MET A 182 -23.04 -2.01 0.10
CA MET A 182 -22.28 -3.05 -0.59
C MET A 182 -21.82 -4.13 0.40
N ASP A 183 -22.43 -5.30 0.36
CA ASP A 183 -22.03 -6.48 1.15
C ASP A 183 -20.89 -7.28 0.49
N ARG A 184 -20.73 -7.14 -0.83
CA ARG A 184 -19.70 -7.80 -1.65
C ARG A 184 -19.06 -6.84 -2.61
N LEU A 185 -17.78 -7.11 -2.92
CA LEU A 185 -16.99 -6.33 -3.87
C LEU A 185 -16.35 -7.27 -4.88
N GLN A 186 -16.22 -6.77 -6.13
CA GLN A 186 -15.42 -7.41 -7.17
C GLN A 186 -13.98 -6.95 -7.03
N VAL A 187 -13.06 -7.86 -6.77
CA VAL A 187 -11.66 -7.57 -6.56
C VAL A 187 -10.79 -8.37 -7.52
N ALA A 188 -9.64 -7.83 -7.88
CA ALA A 188 -8.67 -8.55 -8.69
C ALA A 188 -8.26 -9.87 -8.01
N ARG A 189 -8.08 -10.92 -8.79
CA ARG A 189 -7.57 -12.18 -8.24
C ARG A 189 -6.17 -12.00 -7.67
N ARG A 190 -5.82 -12.81 -6.69
CA ARG A 190 -4.50 -12.77 -6.06
C ARG A 190 -3.42 -13.28 -7.02
N PRO A 191 -2.25 -12.60 -7.12
CA PRO A 191 -1.10 -13.16 -7.85
C PRO A 191 -0.60 -14.42 -7.15
N ARG A 192 -0.38 -15.48 -7.92
CA ARG A 192 0.23 -16.73 -7.45
C ARG A 192 1.73 -16.65 -7.65
N VAL A 193 2.50 -16.74 -6.56
CA VAL A 193 3.94 -16.56 -6.57
C VAL A 193 4.65 -17.80 -6.04
N ALA A 194 5.53 -18.40 -6.85
CA ALA A 194 6.47 -19.40 -6.39
C ALA A 194 7.71 -18.70 -5.83
N LEU A 195 8.09 -19.02 -4.61
CA LEU A 195 9.29 -18.49 -3.94
C LEU A 195 10.25 -19.62 -3.65
N PHE A 196 11.52 -19.48 -4.06
CA PHE A 196 12.60 -20.38 -3.64
C PHE A 196 13.94 -19.66 -3.52
N SER A 197 14.89 -20.28 -2.87
CA SER A 197 16.28 -19.83 -2.76
C SER A 197 17.21 -20.88 -3.34
N THR A 198 18.37 -20.45 -3.82
CA THR A 198 19.48 -21.32 -4.20
C THR A 198 20.76 -20.87 -3.53
N GLY A 199 21.63 -21.77 -3.26
CA GLY A 199 22.94 -21.54 -2.64
C GLY A 199 23.26 -22.66 -1.67
N ASP A 200 24.35 -23.33 -1.92
CA ASP A 200 24.82 -24.45 -1.08
C ASP A 200 25.23 -23.99 0.32
N GLU A 201 25.48 -22.70 0.52
CA GLU A 201 25.74 -22.09 1.82
C GLU A 201 24.49 -21.98 2.70
N LEU A 202 23.28 -22.08 2.13
CA LEU A 202 22.03 -21.82 2.82
C LEU A 202 21.58 -23.01 3.68
N VAL A 203 21.18 -22.70 4.91
CA VAL A 203 20.59 -23.66 5.86
C VAL A 203 19.31 -23.05 6.43
N MET A 204 18.31 -23.90 6.68
CA MET A 204 17.08 -23.41 7.28
C MET A 204 17.24 -23.24 8.82
N PRO A 205 16.72 -22.15 9.38
CA PRO A 205 16.62 -22.01 10.83
C PRO A 205 15.84 -23.18 11.43
N GLY A 206 16.43 -23.80 12.47
CA GLY A 206 15.85 -24.96 13.16
C GLY A 206 16.32 -26.32 12.63
N GLU A 207 16.88 -26.42 11.43
CA GLU A 207 17.42 -27.68 10.88
C GLU A 207 18.79 -28.01 11.43
N VAL A 208 19.64 -27.00 11.60
CA VAL A 208 21.01 -27.17 12.14
C VAL A 208 21.21 -26.17 13.28
N ALA A 209 21.66 -26.65 14.43
CA ALA A 209 21.99 -25.77 15.56
C ALA A 209 23.20 -24.87 15.23
N PRO A 210 23.31 -23.64 15.78
CA PRO A 210 24.42 -22.73 15.49
C PRO A 210 25.79 -23.33 15.70
N ALA A 211 25.96 -24.16 16.75
CA ALA A 211 27.22 -24.84 17.07
C ALA A 211 27.59 -25.96 16.08
N GLN A 212 26.67 -26.41 15.26
CA GLN A 212 26.83 -27.50 14.28
C GLN A 212 26.89 -26.98 12.85
N MET A 213 26.82 -25.65 12.67
CA MET A 213 26.92 -25.04 11.35
C MET A 213 28.28 -25.33 10.73
N ARG A 214 28.28 -25.81 9.47
CA ARG A 214 29.53 -25.97 8.72
C ARG A 214 30.15 -24.61 8.40
N PRO A 215 31.48 -24.50 8.28
CA PRO A 215 32.14 -23.26 7.86
C PRO A 215 31.56 -22.75 6.56
N GLY A 216 31.27 -21.44 6.49
CA GLY A 216 30.69 -20.78 5.31
C GLY A 216 29.17 -20.90 5.17
N ALA A 217 28.50 -21.75 5.95
CA ALA A 217 27.04 -21.83 5.92
C ALA A 217 26.41 -20.62 6.66
N ILE A 218 25.25 -20.21 6.15
CA ILE A 218 24.45 -19.13 6.73
C ILE A 218 22.97 -19.53 6.77
N TYR A 219 22.24 -19.01 7.75
CA TYR A 219 20.79 -19.19 7.75
C TYR A 219 20.11 -18.37 6.65
N ASN A 220 19.17 -19.01 5.95
CA ASN A 220 18.38 -18.39 4.87
C ASN A 220 17.39 -17.35 5.45
N SER A 221 17.83 -16.13 5.65
CA SER A 221 16.98 -15.03 6.13
C SER A 221 16.09 -14.43 5.03
N ASN A 222 16.55 -14.43 3.78
CA ASN A 222 15.83 -13.77 2.67
C ASN A 222 14.46 -14.41 2.43
N ARG A 223 14.36 -15.71 2.47
CA ARG A 223 13.10 -16.44 2.30
C ARG A 223 12.02 -15.99 3.28
N PHE A 224 12.38 -15.69 4.55
CA PHE A 224 11.42 -15.28 5.57
C PHE A 224 10.82 -13.91 5.27
N PHE A 225 11.64 -12.89 5.02
CA PHE A 225 11.10 -11.56 4.76
C PHE A 225 10.43 -11.47 3.38
N LEU A 226 10.94 -12.15 2.34
CA LEU A 226 10.31 -12.18 1.03
C LEU A 226 8.91 -12.82 1.09
N ARG A 227 8.78 -13.96 1.77
CA ARG A 227 7.48 -14.59 1.98
C ARG A 227 6.52 -13.66 2.74
N ALA A 228 6.99 -13.00 3.80
CA ALA A 228 6.18 -12.06 4.56
C ALA A 228 5.72 -10.86 3.71
N LEU A 229 6.60 -10.29 2.89
CA LEU A 229 6.28 -9.19 1.97
C LEU A 229 5.24 -9.60 0.92
N LEU A 230 5.39 -10.78 0.32
CA LEU A 230 4.44 -11.33 -0.65
C LEU A 230 3.04 -11.52 -0.05
N LEU A 231 2.97 -12.08 1.17
CA LEU A 231 1.69 -12.28 1.87
C LEU A 231 1.00 -10.94 2.20
N ARG A 232 1.76 -9.92 2.63
CA ARG A 232 1.23 -8.57 2.88
C ARG A 232 0.70 -7.89 1.61
N LEU A 233 1.25 -8.23 0.45
CA LEU A 233 0.75 -7.78 -0.86
C LEU A 233 -0.48 -8.57 -1.33
N GLY A 234 -0.97 -9.51 -0.52
CA GLY A 234 -2.12 -10.33 -0.84
C GLY A 234 -1.84 -11.45 -1.83
N CYS A 235 -0.58 -11.82 -2.08
CA CYS A 235 -0.24 -12.92 -2.97
C CYS A 235 -0.53 -14.29 -2.35
N GLU A 236 -0.86 -15.26 -3.20
CA GLU A 236 -0.81 -16.68 -2.87
C GLU A 236 0.62 -17.18 -3.08
N VAL A 237 1.26 -17.66 -2.01
CA VAL A 237 2.69 -18.00 -2.01
C VAL A 237 2.89 -19.50 -1.90
N SER A 238 3.47 -20.10 -2.92
CA SER A 238 4.01 -21.46 -2.88
C SER A 238 5.51 -21.37 -2.56
N ASP A 239 5.86 -21.82 -1.35
CA ASP A 239 7.22 -21.80 -0.87
C ASP A 239 7.92 -23.12 -1.19
N LEU A 240 8.82 -23.12 -2.18
CA LEU A 240 9.52 -24.30 -2.70
C LEU A 240 10.83 -24.60 -1.95
N GLY A 241 11.18 -23.81 -0.95
CA GLY A 241 12.33 -24.10 -0.11
C GLY A 241 13.67 -23.63 -0.67
N ILE A 242 14.70 -24.39 -0.35
CA ILE A 242 16.03 -24.27 -0.93
C ILE A 242 16.15 -25.32 -2.03
N VAL A 243 16.21 -24.85 -3.27
CA VAL A 243 16.44 -25.72 -4.44
C VAL A 243 17.96 -26.02 -4.49
N PRO A 244 18.37 -27.29 -4.56
CA PRO A 244 19.78 -27.64 -4.71
C PRO A 244 20.42 -26.93 -5.90
N ASP A 245 21.66 -26.47 -5.75
CA ASP A 245 22.40 -25.78 -6.81
C ASP A 245 22.90 -26.79 -7.85
N LYS A 246 21.93 -27.44 -8.51
CA LYS A 246 22.11 -28.42 -9.58
C LYS A 246 21.20 -28.09 -10.73
N ARG A 247 21.73 -28.20 -11.96
CA ARG A 247 21.02 -27.85 -13.18
C ARG A 247 19.64 -28.52 -13.30
N ASP A 248 19.56 -29.82 -13.10
CA ASP A 248 18.32 -30.58 -13.29
C ASP A 248 17.27 -30.22 -12.22
N ALA A 249 17.69 -30.09 -10.94
CA ALA A 249 16.80 -29.66 -9.85
C ALA A 249 16.25 -28.23 -10.12
N THR A 250 17.08 -27.31 -10.61
CA THR A 250 16.68 -25.95 -10.96
C THR A 250 15.70 -25.95 -12.15
N LEU A 251 15.97 -26.75 -13.19
CA LEU A 251 15.08 -26.87 -14.35
C LEU A 251 13.71 -27.43 -13.94
N ASP A 252 13.66 -28.45 -13.10
CA ASP A 252 12.42 -29.08 -12.66
C ASP A 252 11.60 -28.14 -11.77
N ALA A 253 12.27 -27.44 -10.85
CA ALA A 253 11.62 -26.43 -10.01
C ALA A 253 11.01 -25.29 -10.85
N LEU A 254 11.75 -24.74 -11.81
CA LEU A 254 11.27 -23.68 -12.69
C LEU A 254 10.13 -24.15 -13.59
N ARG A 255 10.24 -25.35 -14.18
CA ARG A 255 9.20 -25.93 -15.05
C ARG A 255 7.90 -26.17 -14.28
N SER A 256 8.00 -26.78 -13.11
CA SER A 256 6.84 -27.02 -12.25
C SER A 256 6.19 -25.71 -11.77
N ALA A 257 6.99 -24.76 -11.31
CA ALA A 257 6.51 -23.46 -10.87
C ALA A 257 5.78 -22.69 -11.99
N SER A 258 6.29 -22.74 -13.23
CA SER A 258 5.72 -21.98 -14.36
C SER A 258 4.32 -22.44 -14.78
N GLN A 259 3.90 -23.65 -14.41
CA GLN A 259 2.59 -24.18 -14.77
C GLN A 259 1.44 -23.64 -13.90
N ALA A 260 1.75 -23.22 -12.66
CA ALA A 260 0.73 -22.88 -11.67
C ALA A 260 0.83 -21.45 -11.11
N HIS A 261 1.89 -20.70 -11.45
CA HIS A 261 2.16 -19.40 -10.86
C HIS A 261 2.27 -18.30 -11.92
N ASP A 262 1.95 -17.08 -11.49
CA ASP A 262 2.07 -15.87 -12.32
C ASP A 262 3.50 -15.29 -12.27
N LEU A 263 4.17 -15.49 -11.13
CA LEU A 263 5.54 -15.06 -10.88
C LEU A 263 6.35 -16.14 -10.18
N ILE A 264 7.58 -16.35 -10.64
CA ILE A 264 8.61 -17.11 -9.95
C ILE A 264 9.62 -16.10 -9.41
N LEU A 265 9.81 -16.09 -8.09
CA LEU A 265 10.72 -15.20 -7.39
C LEU A 265 11.84 -16.00 -6.73
N THR A 266 13.09 -15.63 -7.02
CA THR A 266 14.25 -16.27 -6.39
C THR A 266 15.12 -15.26 -5.65
N SER A 267 15.80 -15.72 -4.63
CA SER A 267 16.85 -14.97 -3.93
C SER A 267 18.16 -15.76 -4.00
N GLY A 268 19.18 -15.13 -4.58
CA GLY A 268 20.43 -15.78 -4.97
C GLY A 268 20.42 -16.20 -6.45
N GLY A 269 21.53 -16.76 -6.94
CA GLY A 269 21.66 -17.31 -8.29
C GLY A 269 21.56 -16.30 -9.44
N VAL A 270 21.72 -14.99 -9.19
CA VAL A 270 21.66 -13.94 -10.24
C VAL A 270 22.95 -13.11 -10.30
N SER A 271 24.01 -13.57 -9.66
CA SER A 271 25.34 -12.96 -9.73
C SER A 271 26.10 -13.41 -10.99
N VAL A 272 27.26 -12.83 -11.21
CA VAL A 272 28.16 -13.21 -12.33
C VAL A 272 29.03 -14.45 -12.02
N GLY A 273 28.66 -15.27 -11.02
CA GLY A 273 29.39 -16.49 -10.62
C GLY A 273 29.29 -17.61 -11.66
N GLU A 274 30.32 -18.41 -11.77
CA GLU A 274 30.43 -19.54 -12.72
C GLU A 274 29.51 -20.72 -12.34
N GLU A 275 29.11 -20.84 -11.08
CA GLU A 275 28.24 -21.92 -10.55
C GLU A 275 26.74 -21.58 -10.50
N ASP A 276 26.32 -20.55 -11.24
CA ASP A 276 24.92 -20.08 -11.26
C ASP A 276 24.07 -20.88 -12.27
N HIS A 277 23.34 -21.87 -11.79
CA HIS A 277 22.47 -22.72 -12.63
C HIS A 277 21.12 -22.07 -12.98
N ILE A 278 20.70 -20.99 -12.31
CA ILE A 278 19.41 -20.32 -12.59
C ILE A 278 19.39 -19.70 -13.98
N LYS A 279 20.43 -18.94 -14.33
CA LYS A 279 20.47 -18.23 -15.62
C LYS A 279 20.35 -19.17 -16.83
N PRO A 280 21.19 -20.23 -16.95
CA PRO A 280 21.06 -21.16 -18.08
C PRO A 280 19.73 -21.90 -18.07
N ALA A 281 19.16 -22.19 -16.88
CA ALA A 281 17.88 -22.88 -16.79
C ALA A 281 16.71 -21.98 -17.24
N VAL A 282 16.68 -20.71 -16.84
CA VAL A 282 15.66 -19.75 -17.30
C VAL A 282 15.79 -19.50 -18.79
N GLN A 283 17.01 -19.35 -19.33
CA GLN A 283 17.25 -19.19 -20.77
C GLN A 283 16.81 -20.40 -21.59
N GLN A 284 16.96 -21.61 -21.03
CA GLN A 284 16.52 -22.85 -21.70
C GLN A 284 14.98 -22.97 -21.71
N LEU A 285 14.28 -22.47 -20.68
CA LEU A 285 12.83 -22.58 -20.52
C LEU A 285 12.05 -21.36 -21.02
N GLY A 286 12.76 -20.30 -21.42
CA GLY A 286 12.13 -19.05 -21.85
C GLY A 286 13.13 -17.94 -22.20
N SER A 287 12.99 -16.78 -21.58
CA SER A 287 13.86 -15.62 -21.81
C SER A 287 14.40 -15.05 -20.52
N LEU A 288 15.58 -14.45 -20.55
CA LEU A 288 16.22 -13.83 -19.40
C LEU A 288 16.97 -12.57 -19.79
N ASP A 289 16.62 -11.47 -19.16
CA ASP A 289 17.34 -10.20 -19.20
C ASP A 289 18.07 -10.01 -17.87
N LEU A 290 19.38 -9.86 -17.91
CA LEU A 290 20.19 -9.57 -16.73
C LEU A 290 20.46 -8.07 -16.65
N TRP A 291 19.94 -7.42 -15.63
CA TRP A 291 20.11 -6.00 -15.44
C TRP A 291 21.12 -5.69 -14.35
N GLN A 292 21.95 -4.70 -14.62
CA GLN A 292 22.79 -4.05 -13.64
C GLN A 292 22.16 -2.70 -13.31
N ILE A 293 21.43 -2.62 -12.21
CA ILE A 293 20.72 -1.39 -11.84
C ILE A 293 21.68 -0.38 -11.21
N ALA A 294 21.54 0.88 -11.60
CA ALA A 294 22.32 2.00 -11.04
C ALA A 294 21.79 2.41 -9.66
N MET A 295 21.62 1.44 -8.74
CA MET A 295 21.20 1.67 -7.36
C MET A 295 22.16 1.03 -6.36
N LYS A 296 22.12 1.49 -5.10
CA LYS A 296 22.92 0.99 -3.99
C LYS A 296 22.12 1.04 -2.68
N PRO A 297 21.96 -0.14 -2.03
CA PRO A 297 22.33 -1.48 -2.48
C PRO A 297 21.34 -2.02 -3.51
N GLY A 298 21.68 -3.14 -4.20
CA GLY A 298 20.74 -3.82 -5.10
C GLY A 298 21.09 -3.77 -6.59
N LYS A 299 22.41 -3.77 -6.92
CA LYS A 299 22.88 -3.68 -8.31
C LYS A 299 22.39 -4.80 -9.24
N PRO A 300 22.53 -6.12 -8.92
CA PRO A 300 22.09 -7.19 -9.80
C PRO A 300 20.58 -7.41 -9.68
N PHE A 301 19.92 -7.58 -10.81
CA PHE A 301 18.53 -7.96 -10.92
C PHE A 301 18.32 -8.76 -12.21
N ALA A 302 17.58 -9.83 -12.13
CA ALA A 302 17.19 -10.62 -13.30
C ALA A 302 15.69 -10.55 -13.51
N TYR A 303 15.28 -10.30 -14.75
CA TYR A 303 13.89 -10.43 -15.19
C TYR A 303 13.82 -11.38 -16.36
N GLY A 304 12.78 -12.19 -16.44
CA GLY A 304 12.58 -13.11 -17.55
C GLY A 304 11.18 -13.68 -17.59
N ARG A 305 11.04 -14.68 -18.45
CA ARG A 305 9.82 -15.49 -18.60
C ARG A 305 10.20 -16.97 -18.57
N VAL A 306 9.39 -17.77 -17.89
CA VAL A 306 9.46 -19.23 -17.93
C VAL A 306 8.06 -19.72 -18.27
N GLY A 307 7.87 -20.16 -19.52
CA GLY A 307 6.52 -20.40 -20.03
C GLY A 307 5.65 -19.13 -19.96
N ALA A 308 4.48 -19.22 -19.32
CA ALA A 308 3.58 -18.10 -19.11
C ALA A 308 3.94 -17.27 -17.85
N ALA A 309 4.73 -17.80 -16.93
CA ALA A 309 5.09 -17.12 -15.68
C ALA A 309 6.20 -16.09 -15.91
N HIS A 310 6.09 -14.95 -15.18
CA HIS A 310 7.21 -14.04 -15.02
C HIS A 310 8.28 -14.68 -14.13
N PHE A 311 9.54 -14.33 -14.36
CA PHE A 311 10.66 -14.72 -13.52
C PHE A 311 11.37 -13.47 -13.00
N MET A 312 11.67 -13.43 -11.71
CA MET A 312 12.49 -12.39 -11.09
C MET A 312 13.51 -12.99 -10.14
N GLY A 313 14.76 -12.62 -10.36
CA GLY A 313 15.87 -13.03 -9.52
C GLY A 313 16.44 -11.85 -8.74
N LEU A 314 16.50 -12.00 -7.42
CA LEU A 314 16.98 -10.99 -6.47
C LEU A 314 18.40 -11.27 -6.01
N PRO A 315 19.16 -10.24 -5.58
CA PRO A 315 20.49 -10.41 -4.98
C PRO A 315 20.46 -11.33 -3.76
N GLY A 316 21.55 -12.06 -3.49
CA GLY A 316 21.71 -12.87 -2.28
C GLY A 316 21.86 -12.02 -1.00
N ASN A 317 22.52 -10.85 -1.07
CA ASN A 317 22.69 -9.96 0.09
C ASN A 317 21.33 -9.45 0.61
N PRO A 318 21.02 -9.59 1.93
CA PRO A 318 19.67 -9.39 2.45
C PRO A 318 19.11 -7.97 2.25
N VAL A 319 19.89 -6.90 2.52
CA VAL A 319 19.39 -5.53 2.31
C VAL A 319 19.25 -5.21 0.81
N SER A 320 20.12 -5.76 -0.04
CA SER A 320 19.94 -5.65 -1.49
C SER A 320 18.65 -6.31 -1.94
N SER A 321 18.39 -7.54 -1.49
CA SER A 321 17.18 -8.30 -1.82
C SER A 321 15.92 -7.56 -1.32
N PHE A 322 15.94 -7.09 -0.07
CA PHE A 322 14.84 -6.35 0.55
C PHE A 322 14.49 -5.08 -0.24
N LEU A 323 15.48 -4.22 -0.50
CA LEU A 323 15.23 -2.97 -1.23
C LEU A 323 14.90 -3.19 -2.71
N THR A 324 15.52 -4.17 -3.37
CA THR A 324 15.17 -4.52 -4.75
C THR A 324 13.72 -5.04 -4.83
N PHE A 325 13.28 -5.81 -3.85
CA PHE A 325 11.87 -6.22 -3.76
C PHE A 325 10.94 -5.00 -3.67
N LEU A 326 11.19 -4.09 -2.72
CA LEU A 326 10.33 -2.91 -2.51
C LEU A 326 10.29 -1.97 -3.72
N LEU A 327 11.41 -1.82 -4.43
CA LEU A 327 11.56 -0.85 -5.52
C LEU A 327 11.17 -1.40 -6.90
N LEU A 328 11.21 -2.72 -7.12
CA LEU A 328 10.95 -3.34 -8.42
C LEU A 328 9.86 -4.40 -8.38
N VAL A 329 9.93 -5.36 -7.43
CA VAL A 329 8.99 -6.49 -7.40
C VAL A 329 7.62 -6.08 -6.90
N GLN A 330 7.55 -5.29 -5.82
CA GLN A 330 6.29 -4.82 -5.26
C GLN A 330 5.48 -3.96 -6.24
N PRO A 331 6.06 -2.93 -6.90
CA PRO A 331 5.34 -2.17 -7.94
C PRO A 331 4.83 -3.06 -9.08
N PHE A 332 5.61 -4.06 -9.49
CA PHE A 332 5.21 -5.01 -10.51
C PHE A 332 4.00 -5.86 -10.06
N LEU A 333 4.05 -6.42 -8.86
CA LEU A 333 2.94 -7.21 -8.29
C LEU A 333 1.66 -6.38 -8.10
N LEU A 334 1.79 -5.13 -7.69
CA LEU A 334 0.66 -4.20 -7.60
C LEU A 334 0.08 -3.91 -8.99
N ARG A 335 0.91 -3.73 -10.00
CA ARG A 335 0.48 -3.56 -11.40
C ARG A 335 -0.23 -4.80 -11.94
N LEU A 336 0.24 -6.01 -11.61
CA LEU A 336 -0.45 -7.26 -11.96
C LEU A 336 -1.86 -7.34 -11.33
N GLN A 337 -2.08 -6.72 -10.18
CA GLN A 337 -3.40 -6.60 -9.54
C GLN A 337 -4.24 -5.45 -10.10
N GLY A 338 -3.71 -4.65 -11.02
CA GLY A 338 -4.42 -3.54 -11.66
C GLY A 338 -4.23 -2.18 -10.99
N VAL A 339 -3.35 -2.07 -9.97
CA VAL A 339 -3.07 -0.77 -9.33
C VAL A 339 -2.38 0.16 -10.32
N ILE A 340 -2.88 1.39 -10.44
CA ILE A 340 -2.36 2.39 -11.41
C ILE A 340 -1.17 3.15 -10.81
N ASP A 341 -1.29 3.68 -9.61
CA ASP A 341 -0.22 4.40 -8.92
C ASP A 341 0.52 3.46 -7.96
N VAL A 342 1.66 2.97 -8.41
CA VAL A 342 2.47 1.98 -7.67
C VAL A 342 3.73 2.60 -7.04
N ALA A 343 3.96 3.90 -7.23
CA ALA A 343 5.14 4.58 -6.72
C ALA A 343 5.02 4.88 -5.22
N PRO A 344 6.06 4.62 -4.41
CA PRO A 344 6.03 5.03 -3.01
C PRO A 344 6.08 6.55 -2.89
N LYS A 345 5.28 7.11 -1.98
CA LYS A 345 5.25 8.55 -1.71
C LYS A 345 6.45 8.93 -0.84
N SER A 346 7.24 9.89 -1.29
CA SER A 346 8.33 10.45 -0.51
C SER A 346 7.90 11.77 0.15
N ILE A 347 8.48 12.07 1.31
CA ILE A 347 8.34 13.35 1.99
C ILE A 347 9.69 14.03 2.12
N ALA A 348 9.69 15.36 2.21
CA ALA A 348 10.87 16.13 2.57
C ALA A 348 11.17 15.94 4.07
N ALA A 349 12.44 15.71 4.41
CA ALA A 349 12.87 15.56 5.79
C ALA A 349 14.29 16.13 5.96
N THR A 350 14.65 16.55 7.18
CA THR A 350 15.96 17.13 7.46
C THR A 350 16.97 16.05 7.84
N ALA A 351 18.13 16.03 7.19
CA ALA A 351 19.22 15.13 7.53
C ALA A 351 19.97 15.61 8.78
N HIS A 352 19.94 14.84 9.87
CA HIS A 352 20.79 15.07 11.04
C HIS A 352 22.07 14.20 10.98
N PHE A 353 22.57 14.02 9.77
CA PHE A 353 23.78 13.27 9.46
C PHE A 353 24.53 13.90 8.28
N THR A 354 25.75 13.45 8.05
CA THR A 354 26.55 13.81 6.89
C THR A 354 26.84 12.57 6.05
N TRP A 355 26.66 12.66 4.73
CA TRP A 355 27.03 11.65 3.74
C TRP A 355 28.02 12.27 2.74
N PRO A 356 29.34 12.22 3.00
CA PRO A 356 30.32 13.06 2.29
C PRO A 356 30.78 12.48 0.95
N ARG A 357 30.45 11.22 0.63
CA ARG A 357 30.91 10.55 -0.58
C ARG A 357 29.75 10.33 -1.53
N ALA A 358 29.78 11.03 -2.67
CA ALA A 358 28.86 10.79 -3.77
C ALA A 358 29.15 9.45 -4.45
N ASP A 359 28.12 8.65 -4.72
CA ASP A 359 28.20 7.46 -5.58
C ASP A 359 27.58 7.78 -6.95
N LYS A 360 28.09 7.17 -8.02
CA LYS A 360 27.50 7.28 -9.37
C LYS A 360 26.16 6.57 -9.51
N ARG A 361 25.75 5.82 -8.52
CA ARG A 361 24.45 5.15 -8.41
C ARG A 361 23.56 5.93 -7.46
N ARG A 362 22.24 5.82 -7.64
CA ARG A 362 21.24 6.28 -6.68
C ARG A 362 21.34 5.44 -5.41
N GLU A 363 21.45 6.08 -4.24
CA GLU A 363 21.66 5.40 -2.96
C GLU A 363 20.38 5.43 -2.11
N PHE A 364 20.07 4.30 -1.48
CA PHE A 364 18.97 4.16 -0.53
C PHE A 364 19.57 3.95 0.86
N LEU A 365 19.73 5.06 1.59
CA LEU A 365 20.38 5.09 2.90
C LEU A 365 19.35 4.78 4.00
N ARG A 366 19.61 3.76 4.84
CA ARG A 366 18.72 3.40 5.94
C ARG A 366 18.83 4.42 7.04
N VAL A 367 17.69 5.00 7.39
CA VAL A 367 17.59 6.12 8.34
C VAL A 367 16.43 5.89 9.30
N ARG A 368 16.46 6.58 10.44
CA ARG A 368 15.38 6.60 11.43
C ARG A 368 15.08 8.05 11.81
N ARG A 369 13.80 8.33 12.02
CA ARG A 369 13.36 9.62 12.57
C ARG A 369 13.81 9.75 14.02
N ASN A 370 14.28 10.93 14.40
CA ASN A 370 14.70 11.23 15.76
C ASN A 370 13.74 12.21 16.46
N ALA A 371 13.90 12.34 17.76
CA ALA A 371 13.06 13.22 18.58
C ALA A 371 13.18 14.71 18.24
N ALA A 372 14.27 15.12 17.56
CA ALA A 372 14.47 16.50 17.11
C ALA A 372 13.82 16.80 15.74
N GLY A 373 13.04 15.87 15.20
CA GLY A 373 12.31 16.04 13.94
C GLY A 373 13.11 15.77 12.67
N GLY A 374 14.37 15.34 12.79
CA GLY A 374 15.21 14.98 11.66
C GLY A 374 15.44 13.48 11.52
N LEU A 375 16.37 13.12 10.65
CA LEU A 375 16.75 11.74 10.33
C LEU A 375 18.15 11.42 10.84
N ASP A 376 18.31 10.32 11.57
CA ASP A 376 19.60 9.72 11.89
C ASP A 376 19.96 8.64 10.87
N LEU A 377 21.23 8.56 10.52
CA LEU A 377 21.78 7.56 9.60
C LEU A 377 22.23 6.31 10.37
N PHE A 378 21.86 5.12 9.92
CA PHE A 378 22.46 3.91 10.44
C PHE A 378 23.97 3.88 10.09
N PRO A 379 24.86 3.58 11.04
CA PRO A 379 26.31 3.73 10.81
C PRO A 379 26.86 2.86 9.67
N ASN A 380 26.35 1.65 9.51
CA ASN A 380 26.81 0.70 8.50
C ASN A 380 25.77 0.49 7.39
N GLN A 381 26.01 1.14 6.25
CA GLN A 381 25.16 1.07 5.06
C GLN A 381 25.46 -0.10 4.11
N SER A 382 26.18 -1.15 4.58
CA SER A 382 26.47 -2.34 3.76
C SER A 382 25.21 -3.13 3.39
N SER A 383 25.27 -3.78 2.24
CA SER A 383 24.17 -4.59 1.68
C SER A 383 23.84 -5.86 2.47
N GLY A 384 24.78 -6.34 3.30
CA GLY A 384 24.61 -7.53 4.15
C GLY A 384 24.04 -7.24 5.54
N VAL A 385 23.93 -5.96 5.94
CA VAL A 385 23.60 -5.55 7.31
C VAL A 385 22.08 -5.40 7.48
N LEU A 386 21.38 -6.53 7.62
CA LEU A 386 19.90 -6.56 7.74
C LEU A 386 19.40 -5.79 8.98
N THR A 387 20.21 -5.70 10.05
CA THR A 387 19.87 -4.91 11.23
C THR A 387 19.61 -3.45 10.91
N SER A 388 20.20 -2.90 9.83
CA SER A 388 19.93 -1.53 9.37
C SER A 388 18.50 -1.32 8.89
N ALA A 389 17.88 -2.35 8.28
CA ALA A 389 16.49 -2.30 7.85
C ALA A 389 15.51 -2.49 9.02
N VAL A 390 15.91 -3.27 10.04
CA VAL A 390 15.11 -3.46 11.27
C VAL A 390 15.14 -2.21 12.15
N TRP A 391 16.30 -1.55 12.24
CA TRP A 391 16.48 -0.33 13.03
C TRP A 391 15.81 0.88 12.38
N GLY A 392 15.81 0.96 11.04
CA GLY A 392 15.37 2.12 10.29
C GLY A 392 13.85 2.23 10.20
N ASP A 393 13.36 3.47 10.13
CA ASP A 393 11.95 3.76 9.80
C ASP A 393 11.72 3.84 8.28
N GLY A 394 12.80 3.91 7.50
CA GLY A 394 12.75 4.06 6.05
C GLY A 394 14.11 4.29 5.43
N VAL A 395 14.09 4.85 4.24
CA VAL A 395 15.30 5.18 3.48
C VAL A 395 15.30 6.64 3.03
N VAL A 396 16.49 7.23 2.97
CA VAL A 396 16.72 8.42 2.17
C VAL A 396 17.04 7.99 0.75
N ASP A 397 16.30 8.50 -0.19
CA ASP A 397 16.51 8.37 -1.63
C ASP A 397 17.50 9.46 -2.08
N ASN A 398 18.77 9.11 -2.10
CA ASN A 398 19.86 10.01 -2.48
C ASN A 398 20.17 9.88 -3.98
N PRO A 399 19.96 10.92 -4.78
CA PRO A 399 20.27 10.88 -6.20
C PRO A 399 21.75 10.58 -6.49
N SER A 400 22.03 10.03 -7.67
CA SER A 400 23.39 9.80 -8.16
C SER A 400 24.21 11.09 -8.13
N GLY A 401 25.44 10.99 -7.64
CA GLY A 401 26.39 12.10 -7.62
C GLY A 401 26.18 13.13 -6.52
N GLN A 402 25.27 12.90 -5.58
CA GLN A 402 24.99 13.83 -4.50
C GLN A 402 25.62 13.42 -3.17
N THR A 403 26.11 14.41 -2.44
CA THR A 403 26.48 14.32 -1.02
C THR A 403 25.35 14.89 -0.17
N ILE A 404 25.34 14.62 1.13
CA ILE A 404 24.38 15.18 2.08
C ILE A 404 25.19 15.81 3.22
N ALA A 405 24.92 17.09 3.52
CA ALA A 405 25.39 17.77 4.72
C ALA A 405 24.35 17.70 5.83
N HIS A 406 24.79 17.83 7.08
CA HIS A 406 23.87 17.99 8.21
C HIS A 406 23.00 19.25 8.02
N GLY A 407 21.69 19.11 8.15
CA GLY A 407 20.71 20.16 7.91
C GLY A 407 20.11 20.19 6.51
N ASP A 408 20.64 19.42 5.57
CA ASP A 408 20.08 19.34 4.22
C ASP A 408 18.68 18.74 4.21
N THR A 409 17.84 19.22 3.30
CA THR A 409 16.55 18.61 2.99
C THR A 409 16.75 17.42 2.05
N VAL A 410 16.28 16.24 2.47
CA VAL A 410 16.40 14.98 1.72
C VAL A 410 15.04 14.35 1.45
N ARG A 411 14.99 13.47 0.46
CA ARG A 411 13.79 12.68 0.13
C ARG A 411 13.74 11.45 1.02
N PHE A 412 12.80 11.41 1.96
CA PHE A 412 12.57 10.27 2.85
C PHE A 412 11.38 9.44 2.37
N ILE A 413 11.57 8.13 2.27
CA ILE A 413 10.50 7.16 1.99
C ILE A 413 10.40 6.25 3.22
N ALA A 414 9.28 6.34 3.92
CA ALA A 414 9.04 5.51 5.09
C ALA A 414 8.76 4.06 4.70
N PHE A 415 9.25 3.09 5.47
CA PHE A 415 8.95 1.67 5.24
C PHE A 415 7.45 1.37 5.34
N SER A 416 6.71 2.12 6.14
CA SER A 416 5.24 2.01 6.21
C SER A 416 4.53 2.28 4.86
N GLN A 417 5.15 3.00 3.92
CA GLN A 417 4.61 3.19 2.56
C GLN A 417 4.59 1.89 1.74
N TRP A 418 5.48 0.96 2.07
CA TRP A 418 5.58 -0.33 1.40
C TRP A 418 5.00 -1.49 2.22
N LEU A 419 5.00 -1.37 3.56
CA LEU A 419 4.69 -2.47 4.47
C LEU A 419 3.28 -2.39 5.06
N ALA A 420 2.53 -1.33 4.72
CA ALA A 420 1.14 -1.12 5.15
C ALA A 420 0.17 -2.01 4.37
#